data_e8a4bf2ca85b1c58c366f718f5588cb4
#
_entry.id   e8a4bf2ca85b1c58c366f718f5588cb4
#
_cell.length_a   1.000
_cell.length_b   1.000
_cell.length_c   1.000
_cell.angle_alpha   90.00
_cell.angle_beta   90.00
_cell.angle_gamma   90.00
#
_symmetry.space_group_name_H-M   'P 1'
#
loop_
_entity.id
_entity.type
_entity.pdbx_description
1 polymer ?
#
loop_
_entity_poly.entity_id
_entity_poly.type
_entity_poly.pdbx_seq_one_letter_code
_entity_poly.pdbx_strand_id
1 'polypeptide(L)'
;MFELQISSTDPYPRKRIAVLDTEISYIDVGEGDPIVFLHGNPTSSYLWRNIIPFLVEQGRCLAPDLVGMGQSGESPNAAYRFTDHARYLDAWFDTLDLTENVILVLHDWGSALGFYRAYRHPQQIRAIAYMEALVQPRRWEDFPDGRDALFRALRSEQGEQMVLTDNFFVETVLPKSVLRKLSDGEMDAYRTPFKSHAARWPTLIWPREIPIDGEPADVVRIVEQYGHWLSSSQIPKLLVSAEPGALLTGRALEFCRTWPNQQEVSVKGIHYIQEDSHVEIGTALRAFVRQLANSQCNRSTLEITNLAR
;
A
#
# COMPACT_ATOMS: atom_id res chain seq x y z
N MET A 1 -12.76 -26.91 -2.02
CA MET A 1 -12.56 -25.44 -1.94
C MET A 1 -12.16 -25.19 -0.50
N PHE A 2 -10.86 -25.02 -0.24
CA PHE A 2 -10.42 -24.66 1.13
C PHE A 2 -10.86 -23.21 1.33
N GLU A 3 -11.85 -22.96 2.19
CA GLU A 3 -12.03 -21.66 2.80
C GLU A 3 -10.74 -21.38 3.56
N LEU A 4 -9.91 -20.51 2.99
CA LEU A 4 -8.76 -20.00 3.71
C LEU A 4 -9.31 -19.13 4.85
N GLN A 5 -9.43 -19.72 6.04
CA GLN A 5 -9.79 -18.95 7.24
C GLN A 5 -8.73 -17.89 7.46
N ILE A 6 -9.18 -16.68 7.82
CA ILE A 6 -8.28 -15.62 8.16
C ILE A 6 -7.42 -16.01 9.37
N SER A 7 -6.11 -15.89 9.23
CA SER A 7 -5.15 -16.26 10.28
C SER A 7 -4.62 -15.00 10.97
N SER A 8 -4.52 -15.06 12.30
CA SER A 8 -3.77 -14.08 13.08
C SER A 8 -2.26 -14.33 13.04
N THR A 9 -1.84 -15.52 12.64
CA THR A 9 -0.43 -15.90 12.57
C THR A 9 0.19 -15.38 11.27
N ASP A 10 1.34 -14.75 11.40
CA ASP A 10 2.22 -14.42 10.28
C ASP A 10 3.30 -15.50 10.15
N PRO A 11 3.21 -16.37 9.15
CA PRO A 11 4.12 -17.50 9.01
C PRO A 11 5.43 -17.14 8.30
N TYR A 12 5.56 -15.89 7.82
CA TYR A 12 6.67 -15.53 6.93
C TYR A 12 7.90 -15.09 7.71
N PRO A 13 9.07 -15.70 7.42
CA PRO A 13 10.33 -15.23 7.98
C PRO A 13 10.64 -13.83 7.44
N ARG A 14 11.31 -13.03 8.27
CA ARG A 14 11.78 -11.69 7.88
C ARG A 14 13.22 -11.74 7.44
N LYS A 15 13.48 -11.16 6.28
CA LYS A 15 14.82 -10.74 5.87
C LYS A 15 15.04 -9.29 6.30
N ARG A 16 16.30 -8.90 6.44
CA ARG A 16 16.69 -7.53 6.75
C ARG A 16 17.80 -7.11 5.81
N ILE A 17 17.75 -5.87 5.37
CA ILE A 17 18.76 -5.31 4.48
C ILE A 17 19.05 -3.86 4.87
N ALA A 18 20.34 -3.50 4.88
CA ALA A 18 20.76 -2.13 5.12
C ALA A 18 20.30 -1.23 3.95
N VAL A 19 19.67 -0.11 4.28
CA VAL A 19 19.17 0.87 3.33
C VAL A 19 19.48 2.26 3.86
N LEU A 20 20.34 2.98 3.14
CA LEU A 20 20.84 4.30 3.55
C LEU A 20 21.46 4.26 4.97
N ASP A 21 20.81 4.83 5.94
CA ASP A 21 21.26 4.99 7.33
C ASP A 21 20.46 4.14 8.34
N THR A 22 19.66 3.18 7.84
CA THR A 22 18.85 2.25 8.65
C THR A 22 18.78 0.87 8.00
N GLU A 23 17.86 0.01 8.47
CA GLU A 23 17.57 -1.28 7.83
C GLU A 23 16.08 -1.44 7.54
N ILE A 24 15.74 -2.11 6.46
CA ILE A 24 14.36 -2.51 6.13
C ILE A 24 14.21 -4.01 6.36
N SER A 25 13.20 -4.34 7.18
CA SER A 25 12.69 -5.70 7.35
C SER A 25 11.65 -5.97 6.27
N TYR A 26 11.68 -7.16 5.66
CA TYR A 26 10.73 -7.51 4.60
C TYR A 26 10.47 -9.01 4.53
N ILE A 27 9.28 -9.36 4.05
CA ILE A 27 8.96 -10.72 3.59
C ILE A 27 9.56 -10.91 2.20
N ASP A 28 10.09 -12.10 1.92
CA ASP A 28 10.61 -12.49 0.60
C ASP A 28 10.36 -13.99 0.41
N VAL A 29 9.30 -14.32 -0.32
CA VAL A 29 8.85 -15.70 -0.54
C VAL A 29 8.37 -15.89 -1.97
N GLY A 30 8.45 -17.13 -2.47
CA GLY A 30 8.17 -17.44 -3.88
C GLY A 30 9.35 -17.11 -4.80
N GLU A 31 9.19 -17.36 -6.09
CA GLU A 31 10.21 -17.20 -7.12
C GLU A 31 9.61 -16.58 -8.39
N GLY A 32 10.43 -15.95 -9.23
CA GLY A 32 10.02 -15.34 -10.49
C GLY A 32 9.94 -13.82 -10.42
N ASP A 33 9.08 -13.21 -11.26
CA ASP A 33 8.90 -11.77 -11.34
C ASP A 33 8.45 -11.18 -9.99
N PRO A 34 8.96 -10.01 -9.58
CA PRO A 34 8.65 -9.44 -8.28
C PRO A 34 7.21 -8.94 -8.17
N ILE A 35 6.54 -9.33 -7.09
CA ILE A 35 5.24 -8.81 -6.66
C ILE A 35 5.48 -8.09 -5.34
N VAL A 36 5.45 -6.77 -5.36
CA VAL A 36 5.80 -5.92 -4.22
C VAL A 36 4.54 -5.38 -3.56
N PHE A 37 4.38 -5.68 -2.27
CA PHE A 37 3.23 -5.29 -1.45
C PHE A 37 3.62 -4.11 -0.56
N LEU A 38 2.98 -2.96 -0.74
CA LEU A 38 3.24 -1.76 0.06
C LEU A 38 2.06 -1.44 0.97
N HIS A 39 2.32 -1.46 2.26
CA HIS A 39 1.38 -1.11 3.32
C HIS A 39 1.38 0.41 3.61
N GLY A 40 0.50 0.84 4.49
CA GLY A 40 0.44 2.22 4.97
C GLY A 40 0.30 2.34 6.49
N ASN A 41 -0.36 3.39 6.96
CA ASN A 41 -0.49 3.73 8.37
C ASN A 41 -1.72 3.07 9.03
N PRO A 42 -1.64 2.50 10.21
CA PRO A 42 -0.48 2.16 11.06
C PRO A 42 -0.07 0.68 10.92
N THR A 43 -0.02 0.19 9.71
CA THR A 43 0.18 -1.24 9.45
C THR A 43 1.65 -1.59 9.15
N SER A 44 1.87 -2.80 8.70
CA SER A 44 3.15 -3.35 8.28
C SER A 44 2.92 -4.44 7.23
N SER A 45 3.97 -5.16 6.84
CA SER A 45 3.86 -6.35 6.01
C SER A 45 2.89 -7.42 6.57
N TYR A 46 2.60 -7.37 7.88
CA TYR A 46 1.60 -8.22 8.54
C TYR A 46 0.21 -8.13 7.88
N LEU A 47 -0.17 -6.97 7.35
CA LEU A 47 -1.43 -6.76 6.64
C LEU A 47 -1.62 -7.74 5.47
N TRP A 48 -0.53 -8.16 4.85
CA TRP A 48 -0.53 -8.99 3.65
C TRP A 48 -0.49 -10.50 3.93
N ARG A 49 -0.41 -10.93 5.20
CA ARG A 49 -0.22 -12.33 5.61
C ARG A 49 -1.25 -13.30 5.02
N ASN A 50 -2.50 -12.85 4.88
CA ASN A 50 -3.58 -13.65 4.30
C ASN A 50 -3.77 -13.44 2.77
N ILE A 51 -3.04 -12.51 2.17
CA ILE A 51 -3.05 -12.23 0.72
C ILE A 51 -1.92 -12.96 0.00
N ILE A 52 -0.71 -12.93 0.56
CA ILE A 52 0.49 -13.55 -0.02
C ILE A 52 0.28 -15.02 -0.43
N PRO A 53 -0.47 -15.87 0.32
CA PRO A 53 -0.69 -17.29 -0.08
C PRO A 53 -1.34 -17.47 -1.45
N PHE A 54 -2.08 -16.48 -1.95
CA PHE A 54 -2.70 -16.54 -3.28
C PHE A 54 -1.70 -16.30 -4.42
N LEU A 55 -0.54 -15.69 -4.11
CA LEU A 55 0.39 -15.15 -5.09
C LEU A 55 1.78 -15.78 -5.05
N VAL A 56 2.13 -16.51 -4.00
CA VAL A 56 3.45 -17.13 -3.83
C VAL A 56 3.85 -18.08 -4.96
N GLU A 57 2.88 -18.68 -5.63
CA GLU A 57 3.10 -19.55 -6.82
C GLU A 57 3.07 -18.74 -8.14
N GLN A 58 2.81 -17.45 -8.10
CA GLN A 58 2.69 -16.59 -9.29
C GLN A 58 3.91 -15.70 -9.50
N GLY A 59 4.74 -15.52 -8.48
CA GLY A 59 5.93 -14.68 -8.51
C GLY A 59 6.62 -14.59 -7.15
N ARG A 60 7.71 -13.83 -7.10
CA ARG A 60 8.44 -13.52 -5.86
C ARG A 60 7.72 -12.44 -5.09
N CYS A 61 7.03 -12.81 -4.02
CA CYS A 61 6.30 -11.90 -3.14
C CYS A 61 7.25 -11.19 -2.16
N LEU A 62 7.30 -9.88 -2.25
CA LEU A 62 8.13 -8.99 -1.44
C LEU A 62 7.24 -8.00 -0.69
N ALA A 63 7.31 -7.98 0.64
CA ALA A 63 6.53 -7.04 1.44
C ALA A 63 7.44 -6.36 2.48
N PRO A 64 7.98 -5.16 2.18
CA PRO A 64 8.77 -4.40 3.15
C PRO A 64 7.88 -3.81 4.23
N ASP A 65 8.42 -3.72 5.44
CA ASP A 65 7.94 -2.80 6.47
C ASP A 65 8.55 -1.41 6.19
N LEU A 66 7.75 -0.37 6.15
CA LEU A 66 8.25 0.99 5.99
C LEU A 66 9.13 1.38 7.18
N VAL A 67 10.10 2.27 6.97
CA VAL A 67 11.03 2.71 8.02
C VAL A 67 10.26 3.25 9.23
N GLY A 68 10.65 2.80 10.43
CA GLY A 68 9.96 3.12 11.69
C GLY A 68 8.64 2.37 11.89
N MET A 69 8.28 1.41 11.02
CA MET A 69 7.06 0.61 11.12
C MET A 69 7.39 -0.88 11.07
N GLY A 70 6.48 -1.72 11.57
CA GLY A 70 6.67 -3.16 11.61
C GLY A 70 7.94 -3.56 12.36
N GLN A 71 8.83 -4.29 11.67
CA GLN A 71 10.11 -4.73 12.20
C GLN A 71 11.31 -4.00 11.56
N SER A 72 11.06 -2.98 10.74
CA SER A 72 12.12 -2.13 10.18
C SER A 72 12.76 -1.24 11.24
N GLY A 73 13.99 -0.83 10.99
CA GLY A 73 14.70 0.14 11.81
C GLY A 73 14.05 1.53 11.78
N GLU A 74 14.41 2.34 12.75
CA GLU A 74 13.98 3.74 12.83
C GLU A 74 14.86 4.62 11.92
N SER A 75 14.31 5.77 11.49
CA SER A 75 15.12 6.82 10.89
C SER A 75 15.94 7.52 11.98
N PRO A 76 17.29 7.60 11.88
CA PRO A 76 18.12 8.24 12.90
C PRO A 76 17.76 9.70 13.18
N ASN A 77 17.21 10.39 12.18
CA ASN A 77 16.83 11.79 12.26
C ASN A 77 15.32 12.01 12.45
N ALA A 78 14.57 10.95 12.81
CA ALA A 78 13.11 10.97 12.85
C ALA A 78 12.46 11.51 11.56
N ALA A 79 13.10 11.27 10.41
CA ALA A 79 12.66 11.71 9.10
C ALA A 79 11.64 10.70 8.55
N TYR A 80 10.35 11.01 8.72
CA TYR A 80 9.23 10.15 8.36
C TYR A 80 8.22 10.86 7.44
N ARG A 81 8.64 11.93 6.77
CA ARG A 81 7.82 12.57 5.76
C ARG A 81 7.62 11.64 4.55
N PHE A 82 6.63 11.91 3.74
CA PHE A 82 6.39 11.16 2.51
C PHE A 82 7.66 11.02 1.64
N THR A 83 8.38 12.14 1.45
CA THR A 83 9.61 12.18 0.66
C THR A 83 10.75 11.36 1.25
N ASP A 84 10.83 11.26 2.58
CA ASP A 84 11.81 10.43 3.26
C ASP A 84 11.52 8.94 3.04
N HIS A 85 10.26 8.53 3.24
CA HIS A 85 9.84 7.16 2.95
C HIS A 85 10.04 6.78 1.48
N ALA A 86 9.77 7.71 0.54
CA ALA A 86 10.01 7.47 -0.88
C ALA A 86 11.49 7.21 -1.16
N ARG A 87 12.40 7.97 -0.53
CA ARG A 87 13.86 7.79 -0.65
C ARG A 87 14.33 6.45 -0.07
N TYR A 88 13.83 6.06 1.11
CA TYR A 88 14.15 4.75 1.70
C TYR A 88 13.63 3.60 0.83
N LEU A 89 12.42 3.74 0.31
CA LEU A 89 11.83 2.72 -0.55
C LEU A 89 12.60 2.58 -1.87
N ASP A 90 13.00 3.69 -2.50
CA ASP A 90 13.83 3.66 -3.70
C ASP A 90 15.13 2.92 -3.45
N ALA A 91 15.84 3.25 -2.38
CA ALA A 91 17.10 2.58 -2.02
C ALA A 91 16.87 1.09 -1.72
N TRP A 92 15.73 0.69 -1.15
CA TRP A 92 15.38 -0.72 -0.96
C TRP A 92 15.17 -1.45 -2.31
N PHE A 93 14.45 -0.83 -3.25
CA PHE A 93 14.29 -1.37 -4.60
C PHE A 93 15.63 -1.54 -5.32
N ASP A 94 16.49 -0.53 -5.23
CA ASP A 94 17.81 -0.53 -5.87
C ASP A 94 18.74 -1.60 -5.24
N THR A 95 18.71 -1.74 -3.91
CA THR A 95 19.54 -2.75 -3.20
C THR A 95 19.12 -4.19 -3.54
N LEU A 96 17.85 -4.43 -3.83
CA LEU A 96 17.33 -5.73 -4.24
C LEU A 96 17.31 -5.94 -5.75
N ASP A 97 17.82 -4.97 -6.54
CA ASP A 97 17.83 -4.98 -8.00
C ASP A 97 16.43 -5.22 -8.62
N LEU A 98 15.41 -4.55 -8.07
CA LEU A 98 14.04 -4.65 -8.55
C LEU A 98 13.82 -3.66 -9.70
N THR A 99 14.40 -3.96 -10.86
CA THR A 99 14.54 -3.04 -11.98
C THR A 99 13.63 -3.37 -13.17
N GLU A 100 12.96 -4.52 -13.17
CA GLU A 100 12.09 -4.93 -14.27
C GLU A 100 10.93 -5.81 -13.83
N ASN A 101 9.87 -5.84 -14.61
CA ASN A 101 8.70 -6.69 -14.44
C ASN A 101 8.00 -6.59 -13.07
N VAL A 102 8.18 -5.50 -12.34
CA VAL A 102 7.61 -5.34 -11.00
C VAL A 102 6.10 -5.17 -11.07
N ILE A 103 5.38 -6.01 -10.32
CA ILE A 103 3.95 -5.83 -10.05
C ILE A 103 3.82 -5.20 -8.67
N LEU A 104 3.15 -4.06 -8.60
CA LEU A 104 2.88 -3.36 -7.34
C LEU A 104 1.49 -3.74 -6.80
N VAL A 105 1.40 -4.06 -5.51
CA VAL A 105 0.15 -4.27 -4.77
C VAL A 105 0.11 -3.27 -3.63
N LEU A 106 -0.80 -2.31 -3.71
CA LEU A 106 -0.71 -1.04 -3.00
C LEU A 106 -1.92 -0.79 -2.11
N HIS A 107 -1.68 -0.31 -0.89
CA HIS A 107 -2.71 0.09 0.05
C HIS A 107 -2.31 1.37 0.80
N ASP A 108 -3.26 2.27 1.06
CA ASP A 108 -3.09 3.49 1.86
C ASP A 108 -1.87 4.31 1.43
N TRP A 109 -0.97 4.72 2.33
CA TRP A 109 0.27 5.42 1.99
C TRP A 109 1.23 4.61 1.11
N GLY A 110 1.17 3.28 1.20
CA GLY A 110 1.88 2.43 0.25
C GLY A 110 1.44 2.65 -1.19
N SER A 111 0.20 3.10 -1.42
CA SER A 111 -0.26 3.48 -2.75
C SER A 111 0.39 4.76 -3.26
N ALA A 112 0.47 5.79 -2.43
CA ALA A 112 1.15 7.03 -2.81
C ALA A 112 2.63 6.79 -3.12
N LEU A 113 3.33 5.99 -2.30
CA LEU A 113 4.73 5.60 -2.52
C LEU A 113 4.90 4.80 -3.81
N GLY A 114 4.06 3.78 -4.03
CA GLY A 114 4.11 2.92 -5.21
C GLY A 114 3.76 3.68 -6.50
N PHE A 115 2.75 4.54 -6.48
CA PHE A 115 2.39 5.39 -7.61
C PHE A 115 3.50 6.39 -7.96
N TYR A 116 4.10 7.00 -6.93
CA TYR A 116 5.20 7.93 -7.13
C TYR A 116 6.44 7.24 -7.71
N ARG A 117 6.76 6.01 -7.25
CA ARG A 117 7.82 5.22 -7.86
C ARG A 117 7.48 4.84 -9.32
N ALA A 118 6.27 4.36 -9.57
CA ALA A 118 5.83 3.98 -10.91
C ALA A 118 5.87 5.17 -11.89
N TYR A 119 5.51 6.37 -11.43
CA TYR A 119 5.62 7.60 -12.21
C TYR A 119 7.08 7.92 -12.59
N ARG A 120 8.02 7.76 -11.67
CA ARG A 120 9.44 8.06 -11.91
C ARG A 120 10.18 6.96 -12.68
N HIS A 121 9.74 5.71 -12.55
CA HIS A 121 10.38 4.53 -13.14
C HIS A 121 9.37 3.64 -13.89
N PRO A 122 8.59 4.17 -14.86
CA PRO A 122 7.50 3.43 -15.49
C PRO A 122 7.97 2.19 -16.25
N GLN A 123 9.19 2.17 -16.72
CA GLN A 123 9.78 1.02 -17.45
C GLN A 123 10.05 -0.18 -16.54
N GLN A 124 10.15 0.01 -15.23
CA GLN A 124 10.36 -1.07 -14.27
C GLN A 124 9.06 -1.76 -13.87
N ILE A 125 7.92 -1.09 -14.07
CA ILE A 125 6.62 -1.50 -13.57
C ILE A 125 5.81 -2.20 -14.65
N ARG A 126 5.51 -3.46 -14.41
CA ARG A 126 4.68 -4.29 -15.29
C ARG A 126 3.19 -4.05 -15.10
N ALA A 127 2.73 -3.90 -13.85
CA ALA A 127 1.32 -3.70 -13.52
C ALA A 127 1.16 -3.13 -12.11
N ILE A 128 -0.02 -2.58 -11.81
CA ILE A 128 -0.37 -2.00 -10.52
C ILE A 128 -1.73 -2.51 -10.09
N ALA A 129 -1.80 -3.15 -8.91
CA ALA A 129 -3.04 -3.41 -8.19
C ALA A 129 -3.11 -2.47 -6.97
N TYR A 130 -4.25 -1.86 -6.72
CA TYR A 130 -4.36 -0.90 -5.63
C TYR A 130 -5.76 -0.92 -5.00
N MET A 131 -5.79 -0.55 -3.72
CA MET A 131 -6.98 -0.53 -2.89
C MET A 131 -6.86 0.53 -1.81
N GLU A 132 -7.99 1.19 -1.47
CA GLU A 132 -8.06 2.24 -0.45
C GLU A 132 -6.86 3.20 -0.54
N ALA A 133 -6.70 3.82 -1.72
CA ALA A 133 -5.49 4.48 -2.20
C ALA A 133 -5.59 6.01 -2.22
N LEU A 134 -4.44 6.70 -2.14
CA LEU A 134 -4.32 8.14 -2.35
C LEU A 134 -4.11 8.42 -3.84
N VAL A 135 -5.16 8.76 -4.56
CA VAL A 135 -5.14 8.91 -6.02
C VAL A 135 -5.08 10.36 -6.51
N GLN A 136 -5.45 11.30 -5.65
CA GLN A 136 -5.46 12.76 -5.92
C GLN A 136 -5.43 13.54 -4.59
N PRO A 137 -5.04 14.83 -4.60
CA PRO A 137 -5.17 15.69 -3.43
C PRO A 137 -6.63 15.82 -2.98
N ARG A 138 -6.80 15.96 -1.68
CA ARG A 138 -8.12 16.11 -1.05
C ARG A 138 -8.44 17.58 -0.78
N ARG A 139 -9.73 17.83 -0.60
CA ARG A 139 -10.27 19.07 -0.05
C ARG A 139 -10.91 18.77 1.28
N TRP A 140 -11.06 19.76 2.15
CA TRP A 140 -11.79 19.55 3.41
C TRP A 140 -13.24 19.10 3.18
N GLU A 141 -13.87 19.51 2.09
CA GLU A 141 -15.21 19.07 1.70
C GLU A 141 -15.30 17.59 1.26
N ASP A 142 -14.17 16.93 0.95
CA ASP A 142 -14.14 15.50 0.62
C ASP A 142 -14.27 14.59 1.86
N PHE A 143 -14.28 15.15 3.06
CA PHE A 143 -14.43 14.41 4.30
C PHE A 143 -15.89 14.45 4.78
N PRO A 144 -16.65 13.35 4.64
CA PRO A 144 -18.05 13.32 5.05
C PRO A 144 -18.18 13.31 6.59
N ASP A 145 -19.33 13.77 7.08
CA ASP A 145 -19.82 13.56 8.45
C ASP A 145 -18.87 14.05 9.57
N GLY A 146 -18.21 15.19 9.38
CA GLY A 146 -17.33 15.79 10.40
C GLY A 146 -15.97 15.08 10.57
N ARG A 147 -15.61 14.18 9.67
CA ARG A 147 -14.26 13.56 9.68
C ARG A 147 -13.14 14.57 9.41
N ASP A 148 -13.44 15.71 8.79
CA ASP A 148 -12.51 16.83 8.66
C ASP A 148 -12.01 17.32 10.04
N ALA A 149 -12.87 17.35 11.06
CA ALA A 149 -12.47 17.73 12.42
C ALA A 149 -11.40 16.80 12.99
N LEU A 150 -11.47 15.49 12.71
CA LEU A 150 -10.43 14.55 13.11
C LEU A 150 -9.08 14.88 12.46
N PHE A 151 -9.06 15.09 11.14
CA PHE A 151 -7.80 15.40 10.45
C PHE A 151 -7.23 16.77 10.81
N ARG A 152 -8.08 17.74 11.15
CA ARG A 152 -7.65 19.03 11.73
C ARG A 152 -7.01 18.83 13.11
N ALA A 153 -7.60 18.01 13.97
CA ALA A 153 -7.04 17.67 15.28
C ALA A 153 -5.68 16.97 15.15
N LEU A 154 -5.55 15.97 14.26
CA LEU A 154 -4.29 15.26 14.01
C LEU A 154 -3.15 16.18 13.53
N ARG A 155 -3.49 17.29 12.86
CA ARG A 155 -2.53 18.31 12.39
C ARG A 155 -2.20 19.37 13.41
N SER A 156 -2.85 19.40 14.56
CA SER A 156 -2.60 20.30 15.68
C SER A 156 -1.76 19.64 16.79
N GLU A 157 -1.50 20.35 17.87
CA GLU A 157 -0.88 19.81 19.08
C GLU A 157 -1.71 18.69 19.72
N GLN A 158 -3.04 18.74 19.59
CA GLN A 158 -3.92 17.66 20.05
C GLN A 158 -3.58 16.31 19.39
N GLY A 159 -3.11 16.32 18.14
CA GLY A 159 -2.68 15.13 17.43
C GLY A 159 -1.52 14.41 18.10
N GLU A 160 -0.62 15.12 18.75
CA GLU A 160 0.50 14.52 19.50
C GLU A 160 -0.01 13.73 20.71
N GLN A 161 -0.92 14.29 21.49
CA GLN A 161 -1.55 13.59 22.59
C GLN A 161 -2.28 12.34 22.09
N MET A 162 -3.12 12.47 21.07
CA MET A 162 -3.90 11.37 20.50
C MET A 162 -3.00 10.23 20.00
N VAL A 163 -1.99 10.57 19.20
CA VAL A 163 -1.20 9.55 18.50
C VAL A 163 -0.07 9.03 19.38
N LEU A 164 0.72 9.92 19.96
CA LEU A 164 1.92 9.52 20.68
C LEU A 164 1.61 8.96 22.08
N THR A 165 0.58 9.50 22.77
CA THR A 165 0.19 9.02 24.09
C THR A 165 -0.86 7.92 24.02
N ASP A 166 -1.95 8.14 23.29
CA ASP A 166 -3.11 7.25 23.30
C ASP A 166 -3.03 6.15 22.20
N ASN A 167 -1.97 6.15 21.37
CA ASN A 167 -1.80 5.22 20.24
C ASN A 167 -3.03 5.16 19.32
N PHE A 168 -3.62 6.30 19.04
CA PHE A 168 -4.95 6.47 18.44
C PHE A 168 -5.16 5.67 17.16
N PHE A 169 -4.15 5.59 16.29
CA PHE A 169 -4.28 4.86 15.03
C PHE A 169 -4.46 3.35 15.25
N VAL A 170 -3.68 2.76 16.16
CA VAL A 170 -3.74 1.32 16.45
C VAL A 170 -4.94 0.98 17.31
N GLU A 171 -5.22 1.78 18.37
CA GLU A 171 -6.26 1.44 19.34
C GLU A 171 -7.67 1.88 18.91
N THR A 172 -7.76 2.86 18.02
CA THR A 172 -9.06 3.44 17.65
C THR A 172 -9.35 3.35 16.17
N VAL A 173 -8.45 3.84 15.31
CA VAL A 173 -8.72 3.91 13.86
C VAL A 173 -8.73 2.53 13.25
N LEU A 174 -7.71 1.72 13.49
CA LEU A 174 -7.58 0.38 12.92
C LEU A 174 -8.81 -0.50 13.20
N PRO A 175 -9.23 -0.76 14.46
CA PRO A 175 -10.36 -1.64 14.72
C PRO A 175 -11.72 -1.07 14.25
N LYS A 176 -11.86 0.25 14.11
CA LYS A 176 -13.06 0.89 13.58
C LYS A 176 -13.11 0.94 12.06
N SER A 177 -12.00 0.62 11.40
CA SER A 177 -11.85 0.63 9.95
C SER A 177 -11.78 -0.78 9.35
N VAL A 178 -12.20 -1.78 10.11
CA VAL A 178 -12.44 -3.18 9.72
C VAL A 178 -13.87 -3.53 10.09
N LEU A 179 -14.57 -4.27 9.23
CA LEU A 179 -15.98 -4.69 9.48
C LEU A 179 -16.07 -5.76 10.55
N ARG A 180 -15.18 -6.75 10.49
CA ARG A 180 -15.10 -7.80 11.50
C ARG A 180 -14.38 -7.31 12.78
N LYS A 181 -14.61 -7.98 13.88
CA LYS A 181 -13.80 -7.76 15.08
C LYS A 181 -12.44 -8.45 14.90
N LEU A 182 -11.36 -7.69 15.04
CA LEU A 182 -10.02 -8.25 15.15
C LEU A 182 -9.86 -9.03 16.46
N SER A 183 -9.20 -10.17 16.41
CA SER A 183 -8.84 -10.95 17.60
C SER A 183 -7.76 -10.26 18.42
N ASP A 184 -7.59 -10.66 19.68
CA ASP A 184 -6.54 -10.11 20.55
C ASP A 184 -5.14 -10.35 19.96
N GLY A 185 -4.91 -11.52 19.35
CA GLY A 185 -3.63 -11.83 18.68
C GLY A 185 -3.34 -10.94 17.47
N GLU A 186 -4.37 -10.59 16.69
CA GLU A 186 -4.23 -9.64 15.58
C GLU A 186 -3.95 -8.23 16.09
N MET A 187 -4.68 -7.78 17.11
CA MET A 187 -4.44 -6.48 17.73
C MET A 187 -3.04 -6.40 18.37
N ASP A 188 -2.57 -7.47 19.00
CA ASP A 188 -1.22 -7.52 19.58
C ASP A 188 -0.13 -7.46 18.50
N ALA A 189 -0.35 -8.08 17.33
CA ALA A 189 0.56 -7.96 16.19
C ALA A 189 0.66 -6.52 15.70
N TYR A 190 -0.48 -5.82 15.56
CA TYR A 190 -0.50 -4.41 15.17
C TYR A 190 0.05 -3.46 16.24
N ARG A 191 -0.10 -3.77 17.54
CA ARG A 191 0.45 -2.98 18.65
C ARG A 191 1.96 -3.09 18.80
N THR A 192 2.49 -4.26 18.46
CA THR A 192 3.89 -4.61 18.77
C THR A 192 4.90 -3.58 18.25
N PRO A 193 4.79 -3.03 17.03
CA PRO A 193 5.71 -2.01 16.53
C PRO A 193 5.61 -0.67 17.31
N PHE A 194 4.46 -0.37 17.92
CA PHE A 194 4.12 0.96 18.45
C PHE A 194 3.97 0.99 19.97
N LYS A 195 4.78 0.20 20.70
CA LYS A 195 4.72 0.12 22.18
C LYS A 195 5.21 1.37 22.88
N SER A 196 6.21 2.06 22.33
CA SER A 196 6.76 3.27 22.90
C SER A 196 6.20 4.54 22.26
N HIS A 197 6.25 5.64 22.98
CA HIS A 197 5.89 6.98 22.47
C HIS A 197 6.74 7.33 21.24
N ALA A 198 8.05 7.07 21.26
CA ALA A 198 8.95 7.35 20.14
C ALA A 198 8.61 6.51 18.90
N ALA A 199 8.28 5.23 19.08
CA ALA A 199 7.92 4.34 17.98
C ALA A 199 6.62 4.74 17.25
N ARG A 200 5.78 5.59 17.88
CA ARG A 200 4.53 6.09 17.27
C ARG A 200 4.74 7.32 16.38
N TRP A 201 5.94 7.88 16.36
CA TRP A 201 6.22 9.10 15.59
C TRP A 201 5.87 8.99 14.10
N PRO A 202 6.19 7.89 13.38
CA PRO A 202 5.76 7.74 11.99
C PRO A 202 4.24 7.82 11.82
N THR A 203 3.48 7.23 12.74
CA THR A 203 2.01 7.21 12.65
C THR A 203 1.38 8.60 12.87
N LEU A 204 2.09 9.53 13.51
CA LEU A 204 1.69 10.94 13.63
C LEU A 204 2.01 11.73 12.36
N ILE A 205 3.14 11.45 11.71
CA ILE A 205 3.55 12.21 10.52
C ILE A 205 2.64 11.88 9.34
N TRP A 206 2.27 10.63 9.12
CA TRP A 206 1.45 10.22 8.00
C TRP A 206 0.16 11.03 7.81
N PRO A 207 -0.72 11.25 8.81
CA PRO A 207 -1.92 12.07 8.61
C PRO A 207 -1.61 13.57 8.39
N ARG A 208 -0.44 14.04 8.83
CA ARG A 208 0.03 15.40 8.58
C ARG A 208 0.52 15.62 7.16
N GLU A 209 0.93 14.54 6.48
CA GLU A 209 1.38 14.56 5.07
C GLU A 209 0.24 14.37 4.06
N ILE A 210 -1.00 14.03 4.48
CA ILE A 210 -2.13 13.94 3.54
C ILE A 210 -2.32 15.29 2.84
N PRO A 211 -2.26 15.34 1.50
CA PRO A 211 -2.40 16.60 0.75
C PRO A 211 -3.85 17.09 0.78
N ILE A 212 -4.15 18.08 1.63
CA ILE A 212 -5.47 18.65 1.80
C ILE A 212 -5.41 20.17 1.57
N ASP A 213 -6.24 20.69 0.66
CA ASP A 213 -6.35 22.12 0.32
C ASP A 213 -4.98 22.79 0.08
N GLY A 214 -4.12 22.12 -0.66
CA GLY A 214 -2.82 22.67 -1.06
C GLY A 214 -1.66 22.36 -0.10
N GLU A 215 -1.90 21.73 1.06
CA GLU A 215 -0.87 21.50 2.07
C GLU A 215 -0.77 20.02 2.50
N PRO A 216 0.47 19.47 2.65
CA PRO A 216 1.78 20.07 2.33
C PRO A 216 1.98 20.25 0.82
N ALA A 217 2.48 21.40 0.39
CA ALA A 217 2.56 21.77 -1.03
C ALA A 217 3.45 20.84 -1.88
N ASP A 218 4.51 20.30 -1.31
CA ASP A 218 5.38 19.34 -2.00
C ASP A 218 4.68 18.00 -2.22
N VAL A 219 3.93 17.49 -1.25
CA VAL A 219 3.15 16.26 -1.37
C VAL A 219 1.97 16.45 -2.32
N VAL A 220 1.28 17.59 -2.26
CA VAL A 220 0.22 17.96 -3.23
C VAL A 220 0.75 17.82 -4.66
N ARG A 221 1.87 18.47 -4.97
CA ARG A 221 2.48 18.43 -6.30
C ARG A 221 2.82 17.00 -6.73
N ILE A 222 3.37 16.20 -5.84
CA ILE A 222 3.72 14.79 -6.14
C ILE A 222 2.47 13.98 -6.46
N VAL A 223 1.43 14.14 -5.65
CA VAL A 223 0.16 13.41 -5.82
C VAL A 223 -0.55 13.83 -7.13
N GLU A 224 -0.51 15.11 -7.48
CA GLU A 224 -1.03 15.61 -8.76
C GLU A 224 -0.24 15.04 -9.94
N GLN A 225 1.09 15.00 -9.87
CA GLN A 225 1.94 14.49 -10.94
C GLN A 225 1.66 13.01 -11.22
N TYR A 226 1.68 12.13 -10.21
CA TYR A 226 1.41 10.73 -10.47
C TYR A 226 -0.06 10.46 -10.81
N GLY A 227 -1.00 11.21 -10.23
CA GLY A 227 -2.41 11.09 -10.57
C GLY A 227 -2.69 11.44 -12.02
N HIS A 228 -2.10 12.54 -12.51
CA HIS A 228 -2.17 12.92 -13.93
C HIS A 228 -1.51 11.87 -14.84
N TRP A 229 -0.35 11.36 -14.48
CA TRP A 229 0.32 10.30 -15.23
C TRP A 229 -0.51 9.02 -15.29
N LEU A 230 -1.10 8.58 -14.15
CA LEU A 230 -1.96 7.39 -14.08
C LEU A 230 -3.20 7.52 -14.95
N SER A 231 -3.75 8.73 -15.11
CA SER A 231 -4.92 8.99 -15.95
C SER A 231 -4.67 8.83 -17.46
N SER A 232 -3.41 8.75 -17.87
CA SER A 232 -3.00 8.53 -19.25
C SER A 232 -2.18 7.25 -19.48
N SER A 233 -1.65 6.67 -18.41
CA SER A 233 -0.76 5.50 -18.47
C SER A 233 -1.50 4.23 -18.88
N GLN A 234 -0.92 3.51 -19.85
CA GLN A 234 -1.41 2.22 -20.33
C GLN A 234 -0.90 1.02 -19.51
N ILE A 235 -0.17 1.23 -18.42
CA ILE A 235 0.21 0.18 -17.49
C ILE A 235 -1.08 -0.53 -17.01
N PRO A 236 -1.16 -1.88 -17.10
CA PRO A 236 -2.31 -2.63 -16.61
C PRO A 236 -2.59 -2.35 -15.13
N LYS A 237 -3.86 -2.08 -14.81
CA LYS A 237 -4.28 -1.75 -13.44
C LYS A 237 -5.40 -2.67 -12.98
N LEU A 238 -5.38 -3.00 -11.68
CA LEU A 238 -6.49 -3.60 -10.97
C LEU A 238 -6.87 -2.69 -9.81
N LEU A 239 -8.06 -2.12 -9.89
CA LEU A 239 -8.72 -1.43 -8.78
C LEU A 239 -9.49 -2.46 -7.96
N VAL A 240 -9.19 -2.56 -6.67
CA VAL A 240 -10.03 -3.24 -5.70
C VAL A 240 -10.78 -2.17 -4.92
N SER A 241 -12.01 -1.89 -5.33
CA SER A 241 -12.88 -0.94 -4.63
C SER A 241 -13.54 -1.60 -3.42
N ALA A 242 -13.82 -0.80 -2.39
CA ALA A 242 -14.40 -1.26 -1.13
C ALA A 242 -15.79 -0.72 -0.91
N GLU A 243 -16.65 -1.50 -0.26
CA GLU A 243 -17.99 -1.09 0.15
C GLU A 243 -18.18 -1.38 1.65
N PRO A 244 -18.39 -0.33 2.47
CA PRO A 244 -18.59 1.08 2.13
C PRO A 244 -17.32 1.85 1.73
N GLY A 245 -16.10 1.32 1.97
CA GLY A 245 -14.86 2.05 1.77
C GLY A 245 -14.64 3.19 2.77
N ALA A 246 -13.49 3.85 2.69
CA ALA A 246 -13.16 5.00 3.52
C ALA A 246 -12.34 6.07 2.80
N LEU A 247 -11.22 5.67 2.19
CA LEU A 247 -10.31 6.59 1.54
C LEU A 247 -10.65 6.76 0.06
N LEU A 248 -10.92 5.65 -0.63
CA LEU A 248 -11.19 5.61 -2.06
C LEU A 248 -12.70 5.62 -2.32
N THR A 249 -13.34 6.76 -2.03
CA THR A 249 -14.78 6.98 -2.17
C THR A 249 -15.07 8.30 -2.90
N GLY A 250 -16.32 8.53 -3.32
CA GLY A 250 -16.75 9.79 -3.96
C GLY A 250 -15.82 10.22 -5.09
N ARG A 251 -15.41 11.48 -5.08
CA ARG A 251 -14.56 12.11 -6.12
C ARG A 251 -13.26 11.33 -6.40
N ALA A 252 -12.64 10.74 -5.38
CA ALA A 252 -11.41 9.96 -5.54
C ALA A 252 -11.66 8.65 -6.31
N LEU A 253 -12.74 7.95 -5.99
CA LEU A 253 -13.14 6.73 -6.68
C LEU A 253 -13.57 7.02 -8.13
N GLU A 254 -14.35 8.08 -8.34
CA GLU A 254 -14.73 8.52 -9.68
C GLU A 254 -13.51 8.86 -10.54
N PHE A 255 -12.54 9.56 -9.96
CA PHE A 255 -11.29 9.90 -10.66
C PHE A 255 -10.51 8.66 -11.10
N CYS A 256 -10.23 7.72 -10.23
CA CYS A 256 -9.44 6.56 -10.60
C CYS A 256 -10.20 5.59 -11.53
N ARG A 257 -11.53 5.60 -11.55
CA ARG A 257 -12.33 4.86 -12.54
C ARG A 257 -12.19 5.35 -13.98
N THR A 258 -11.69 6.58 -14.17
CA THR A 258 -11.38 7.09 -15.52
C THR A 258 -10.06 6.58 -16.08
N TRP A 259 -9.24 5.90 -15.28
CA TRP A 259 -7.92 5.48 -15.71
C TRP A 259 -7.98 4.37 -16.77
N PRO A 260 -7.18 4.47 -17.85
CA PRO A 260 -7.19 3.48 -18.93
C PRO A 260 -6.56 2.15 -18.48
N ASN A 261 -6.86 1.08 -19.24
CA ASN A 261 -6.33 -0.26 -19.06
C ASN A 261 -6.48 -0.76 -17.62
N GLN A 262 -7.69 -0.63 -17.08
CA GLN A 262 -8.02 -0.95 -15.71
C GLN A 262 -9.17 -1.95 -15.62
N GLN A 263 -9.01 -2.92 -14.73
CA GLN A 263 -10.09 -3.79 -14.25
C GLN A 263 -10.51 -3.33 -12.87
N GLU A 264 -11.75 -3.58 -12.50
CA GLU A 264 -12.28 -3.29 -11.15
C GLU A 264 -12.95 -4.52 -10.57
N VAL A 265 -12.69 -4.76 -9.28
CA VAL A 265 -13.38 -5.73 -8.44
C VAL A 265 -13.84 -5.01 -7.18
N SER A 266 -15.10 -5.16 -6.80
CA SER A 266 -15.61 -4.61 -5.55
C SER A 266 -15.64 -5.67 -4.45
N VAL A 267 -15.20 -5.31 -3.25
CA VAL A 267 -15.19 -6.17 -2.06
C VAL A 267 -15.85 -5.47 -0.87
N LYS A 268 -16.25 -6.23 0.13
CA LYS A 268 -16.72 -5.67 1.39
C LYS A 268 -15.55 -5.22 2.25
N GLY A 269 -15.66 -4.05 2.88
CA GLY A 269 -14.62 -3.55 3.78
C GLY A 269 -14.73 -2.05 3.98
N ILE A 270 -13.99 -1.54 4.96
CA ILE A 270 -13.93 -0.10 5.24
C ILE A 270 -12.59 0.45 4.70
N HIS A 271 -11.50 0.25 5.42
CA HIS A 271 -10.19 0.73 5.01
C HIS A 271 -9.13 -0.39 4.96
N TYR A 272 -8.99 -1.16 6.04
CA TYR A 272 -8.07 -2.32 6.03
C TYR A 272 -8.78 -3.54 5.48
N ILE A 273 -9.19 -3.45 4.22
CA ILE A 273 -10.06 -4.42 3.54
C ILE A 273 -9.42 -5.81 3.40
N GLN A 274 -8.11 -5.92 3.53
CA GLN A 274 -7.37 -7.17 3.59
C GLN A 274 -7.79 -8.01 4.81
N GLU A 275 -8.22 -7.37 5.88
CA GLU A 275 -8.74 -8.04 7.08
C GLU A 275 -10.18 -8.51 6.94
N ASP A 276 -10.93 -7.95 6.00
CA ASP A 276 -12.34 -8.30 5.78
C ASP A 276 -12.53 -9.26 4.60
N SER A 277 -11.84 -9.04 3.49
CA SER A 277 -12.11 -9.67 2.19
C SER A 277 -10.84 -10.28 1.55
N HIS A 278 -10.00 -10.93 2.35
CA HIS A 278 -8.71 -11.47 1.90
C HIS A 278 -8.86 -12.51 0.77
N VAL A 279 -9.94 -13.32 0.78
CA VAL A 279 -10.18 -14.36 -0.26
C VAL A 279 -10.51 -13.71 -1.58
N GLU A 280 -11.42 -12.75 -1.60
CA GLU A 280 -11.84 -12.02 -2.79
C GLU A 280 -10.67 -11.22 -3.39
N ILE A 281 -9.93 -10.50 -2.53
CA ILE A 281 -8.75 -9.74 -2.93
C ILE A 281 -7.66 -10.66 -3.49
N GLY A 282 -7.31 -11.71 -2.76
CA GLY A 282 -6.29 -12.67 -3.18
C GLY A 282 -6.64 -13.39 -4.48
N THR A 283 -7.93 -13.74 -4.66
CA THR A 283 -8.43 -14.37 -5.90
C THR A 283 -8.36 -13.41 -7.08
N ALA A 284 -8.77 -12.15 -6.89
CA ALA A 284 -8.70 -11.12 -7.93
C ALA A 284 -7.25 -10.83 -8.35
N LEU A 285 -6.35 -10.67 -7.38
CA LEU A 285 -4.92 -10.46 -7.62
C LEU A 285 -4.30 -11.64 -8.39
N ARG A 286 -4.59 -12.88 -7.98
CA ARG A 286 -4.11 -14.08 -8.68
C ARG A 286 -4.60 -14.14 -10.12
N ALA A 287 -5.88 -13.84 -10.36
CA ALA A 287 -6.45 -13.80 -11.71
C ALA A 287 -5.77 -12.73 -12.57
N PHE A 288 -5.58 -11.55 -12.01
CA PHE A 288 -4.90 -10.43 -12.68
C PHE A 288 -3.46 -10.77 -13.08
N VAL A 289 -2.65 -11.31 -12.15
CA VAL A 289 -1.26 -11.70 -12.44
C VAL A 289 -1.18 -12.79 -13.52
N ARG A 290 -2.08 -13.78 -13.49
CA ARG A 290 -2.16 -14.82 -14.54
C ARG A 290 -2.49 -14.26 -15.92
N GLN A 291 -3.41 -13.29 -16.00
CA GLN A 291 -3.73 -12.63 -17.27
C GLN A 291 -2.52 -11.90 -17.86
N LEU A 292 -1.71 -11.24 -17.02
CA LEU A 292 -0.48 -10.58 -17.45
C LEU A 292 0.52 -11.59 -18.04
N ALA A 293 0.68 -12.75 -17.42
CA ALA A 293 1.57 -13.80 -17.90
C ALA A 293 1.13 -14.35 -19.27
N ASN A 294 -0.16 -14.62 -19.45
CA ASN A 294 -0.72 -15.11 -20.72
C ASN A 294 -0.57 -14.09 -21.85
N SER A 295 -0.72 -12.81 -21.56
CA SER A 295 -0.56 -11.71 -22.54
C SER A 295 0.87 -11.57 -23.05
N GLN A 296 1.88 -11.86 -22.23
CA GLN A 296 3.28 -11.89 -22.65
C GLN A 296 3.58 -13.10 -23.55
N CYS A 297 3.11 -14.29 -23.18
CA CYS A 297 3.32 -15.50 -23.96
C CYS A 297 2.77 -15.36 -25.39
N ASN A 298 1.59 -14.75 -25.52
CA ASN A 298 0.99 -14.50 -26.83
C ASN A 298 1.77 -13.48 -27.69
N ARG A 299 2.35 -12.44 -27.09
CA ARG A 299 3.19 -11.44 -27.81
C ARG A 299 4.48 -12.07 -28.30
N SER A 300 5.19 -12.81 -27.44
CA SER A 300 6.43 -13.50 -27.82
C SER A 300 6.22 -14.52 -28.95
N THR A 301 5.10 -15.24 -28.95
CA THR A 301 4.75 -16.19 -30.00
C THR A 301 4.47 -15.49 -31.33
N LEU A 302 3.81 -14.33 -31.32
CA LEU A 302 3.54 -13.52 -32.52
C LEU A 302 4.82 -12.91 -33.11
N GLU A 303 5.74 -12.44 -32.29
CA GLU A 303 7.03 -11.90 -32.72
C GLU A 303 7.91 -12.96 -33.37
N ILE A 304 7.98 -14.17 -32.81
CA ILE A 304 8.73 -15.30 -33.38
C ILE A 304 8.13 -15.70 -34.72
N THR A 305 6.79 -15.70 -34.85
CA THR A 305 6.11 -16.07 -36.10
C THR A 305 6.32 -15.01 -37.21
N ASN A 306 6.46 -13.75 -36.84
CA ASN A 306 6.71 -12.66 -37.79
C ASN A 306 8.18 -12.58 -38.24
N LEU A 307 9.14 -13.06 -37.43
CA LEU A 307 10.56 -13.14 -37.78
C LEU A 307 10.88 -14.37 -38.66
N ALA A 308 9.98 -15.35 -38.72
CA ALA A 308 10.13 -16.56 -39.51
C ALA A 308 9.45 -16.48 -40.91
N ARG A 309 8.88 -15.34 -41.24
CA ARG A 309 8.34 -14.97 -42.57
C ARG A 309 9.21 -13.93 -43.27
#